data_5e11b69c49cc4b719985b274cf560514
#
_entry.id   5e11b69c49cc4b719985b274cf560514
#
_cell.length_a   1.000
_cell.length_b   1.000
_cell.length_c   1.000
_cell.angle_alpha   90.00
_cell.angle_beta   90.00
_cell.angle_gamma   90.00
#
_symmetry.space_group_name_H-M   'P 1'
#
loop_
_entity.id
_entity.type
_entity.pdbx_description
1 polymer ?
#
loop_
_entity_poly.entity_id
_entity_poly.type
_entity_poly.pdbx_seq_one_letter_code
_entity_poly.pdbx_strand_id
1 'polypeptide(L)' 'MENNYQANYMFLYDTGAVPMDEPYDIIAESDEDAIWMAKEYVENWNNYNDYPVELVCVSRCNEYWDEVEQIY' A
#
# COMPACT_ATOMS: atom_id res chain seq x y z
N MET A 1 -0.58 -13.49 15.40
CA MET A 1 -0.46 -12.14 15.97
C MET A 1 -0.52 -11.12 14.83
N GLU A 2 -1.38 -10.13 14.95
CA GLU A 2 -1.50 -9.10 13.93
C GLU A 2 -0.41 -8.06 14.04
N ASN A 3 0.07 -7.60 12.88
CA ASN A 3 1.08 -6.56 12.77
C ASN A 3 0.54 -5.40 11.94
N ASN A 4 1.14 -4.24 12.13
CA ASN A 4 0.79 -3.03 11.41
C ASN A 4 1.70 -2.86 10.19
N TYR A 5 1.10 -2.49 9.05
CA TYR A 5 1.81 -2.22 7.81
C TYR A 5 1.26 -0.97 7.15
N GLN A 6 2.07 -0.34 6.34
CA GLN A 6 1.63 0.77 5.49
C GLN A 6 2.05 0.50 4.05
N ALA A 7 1.10 0.68 3.13
CA ALA A 7 1.35 0.57 1.70
C ALA A 7 1.30 1.96 1.07
N ASN A 8 2.25 2.25 0.21
CA ASN A 8 2.33 3.51 -0.52
C ASN A 8 2.06 3.27 -2.00
N TYR A 9 1.28 4.14 -2.61
CA TYR A 9 0.85 4.03 -3.99
C TYR A 9 1.14 5.31 -4.76
N MET A 10 1.15 5.19 -6.09
CA MET A 10 1.22 6.34 -6.99
C MET A 10 0.03 6.32 -7.94
N PHE A 11 -0.55 7.50 -8.18
CA PHE A 11 -1.51 7.68 -9.26
C PHE A 11 -0.76 7.80 -10.59
N LEU A 12 -1.23 7.07 -11.60
CA LEU A 12 -0.64 7.10 -12.93
C LEU A 12 -1.51 7.95 -13.84
N TYR A 13 -1.18 9.24 -13.94
CA TYR A 13 -1.85 10.18 -14.83
C TYR A 13 -1.11 10.26 -16.15
N ASP A 14 -1.79 10.79 -17.20
CA ASP A 14 -1.19 11.02 -18.52
C ASP A 14 0.02 11.98 -18.44
N THR A 15 0.00 12.88 -17.46
CA THR A 15 1.05 13.88 -17.23
C THR A 15 2.19 13.38 -16.34
N GLY A 16 2.08 12.17 -15.79
CA GLY A 16 3.09 11.58 -14.93
C GLY A 16 2.53 10.91 -13.68
N ALA A 17 3.40 10.29 -12.91
CA ALA A 17 3.03 9.61 -11.68
C ALA A 17 3.05 10.58 -10.50
N VAL A 18 2.03 10.51 -9.65
CA VAL A 18 1.88 11.36 -8.46
C VAL A 18 1.68 10.49 -7.23
N PRO A 19 2.51 10.65 -6.17
CA PRO A 19 2.33 9.88 -4.95
C PRO A 19 0.97 10.17 -4.29
N MET A 20 0.37 9.16 -3.68
CA MET A 20 -0.79 9.36 -2.82
C MET A 20 -0.37 10.16 -1.58
N ASP A 21 -1.25 11.04 -1.10
CA ASP A 21 -0.98 11.89 0.05
C ASP A 21 -0.79 11.11 1.35
N GLU A 22 -1.55 10.03 1.50
CA GLU A 22 -1.51 9.21 2.71
C GLU A 22 -1.30 7.75 2.39
N PRO A 23 -0.51 7.04 3.22
CA PRO A 23 -0.35 5.59 3.05
C PRO A 23 -1.65 4.87 3.43
N TYR A 24 -1.82 3.67 2.88
CA TYR A 24 -2.92 2.79 3.24
C TYR A 24 -2.49 1.91 4.41
N ASP A 25 -3.21 2.03 5.53
CA ASP A 25 -2.95 1.25 6.74
C ASP A 25 -3.49 -0.17 6.59
N ILE A 26 -2.65 -1.15 6.87
CA ILE A 26 -2.98 -2.57 6.77
C ILE A 26 -2.67 -3.24 8.09
N ILE A 27 -3.59 -4.09 8.55
CA ILE A 27 -3.37 -4.98 9.69
C ILE A 27 -3.43 -6.41 9.15
N ALA A 28 -2.32 -7.15 9.30
CA ALA A 28 -2.19 -8.49 8.76
C ALA A 28 -1.36 -9.37 9.69
N GLU A 29 -1.48 -10.68 9.55
CA GLU A 29 -0.79 -11.65 10.39
C GLU A 29 0.65 -11.91 9.92
N SER A 30 0.95 -11.64 8.66
CA SER A 30 2.28 -11.87 8.09
C SER A 30 2.60 -10.85 7.01
N ASP A 31 3.90 -10.75 6.68
CA ASP A 31 4.37 -9.88 5.61
C ASP A 31 3.72 -10.24 4.27
N GLU A 32 3.59 -11.55 3.99
CA GLU A 32 2.96 -12.03 2.75
C GLU A 32 1.51 -11.61 2.64
N ASP A 33 0.76 -11.72 3.73
CA ASP A 33 -0.65 -11.30 3.77
C ASP A 33 -0.77 -9.79 3.55
N ALA A 34 0.13 -9.01 4.16
CA ALA A 34 0.13 -7.56 3.99
C ALA A 34 0.39 -7.17 2.53
N ILE A 35 1.36 -7.81 1.88
CA ILE A 35 1.68 -7.57 0.48
C ILE A 35 0.49 -7.96 -0.41
N TRP A 36 -0.14 -9.09 -0.14
CA TRP A 36 -1.31 -9.54 -0.88
C TRP A 36 -2.46 -8.53 -0.78
N MET A 37 -2.74 -8.04 0.44
CA MET A 37 -3.78 -7.04 0.66
C MET A 37 -3.46 -5.73 -0.05
N ALA A 38 -2.20 -5.32 -0.05
CA ALA A 38 -1.76 -4.11 -0.74
C ALA A 38 -1.98 -4.23 -2.26
N LYS A 39 -1.69 -5.38 -2.84
CA LYS A 39 -1.90 -5.65 -4.27
C LYS A 39 -3.38 -5.74 -4.63
N GLU A 40 -4.19 -6.34 -3.76
CA GLU A 40 -5.64 -6.41 -3.95
C GLU A 40 -6.26 -5.02 -3.98
N TYR A 41 -5.77 -4.10 -3.18
CA TYR A 41 -6.21 -2.70 -3.20
C TYR A 41 -6.02 -2.08 -4.59
N VAL A 42 -4.87 -2.32 -5.22
CA VAL A 42 -4.59 -1.83 -6.58
C VAL A 42 -5.62 -2.38 -7.58
N GLU A 43 -5.88 -3.68 -7.52
CA GLU A 43 -6.82 -4.34 -8.42
C GLU A 43 -8.24 -3.78 -8.25
N ASN A 44 -8.69 -3.62 -7.02
CA ASN A 44 -10.00 -3.05 -6.72
C ASN A 44 -10.10 -1.59 -7.17
N TRP A 45 -9.07 -0.79 -6.91
CA TRP A 45 -9.03 0.61 -7.34
C TRP A 45 -9.17 0.72 -8.86
N ASN A 46 -8.38 -0.06 -9.59
CA ASN A 46 -8.34 0.01 -11.06
C ASN A 46 -9.65 -0.44 -11.71
N ASN A 47 -10.46 -1.25 -11.01
CA ASN A 47 -11.78 -1.66 -11.49
C ASN A 47 -12.85 -0.56 -11.39
N TYR A 48 -12.66 0.42 -10.51
CA TYR A 48 -13.69 1.41 -10.18
C TYR A 48 -13.29 2.86 -10.47
N ASN A 49 -12.06 3.09 -10.91
CA ASN A 49 -11.54 4.45 -11.13
C ASN A 49 -10.93 4.57 -12.53
N ASP A 50 -11.01 5.77 -13.09
CA ASP A 50 -10.50 6.05 -14.44
C ASP A 50 -8.97 6.09 -14.49
N TYR A 51 -8.34 6.44 -13.38
CA TYR A 51 -6.88 6.54 -13.31
C TYR A 51 -6.34 5.38 -12.51
N PRO A 52 -5.40 4.60 -13.08
CA PRO A 52 -4.81 3.49 -12.35
C PRO A 52 -3.87 3.95 -11.25
N VAL A 53 -3.68 3.09 -10.25
CA VAL A 53 -2.66 3.26 -9.23
C VAL A 53 -1.64 2.14 -9.34
N GLU A 54 -0.43 2.40 -8.84
CA GLU A 54 0.63 1.41 -8.76
C GLU A 54 1.13 1.33 -7.32
N LEU A 55 1.36 0.11 -6.84
CA LEU A 55 1.95 -0.12 -5.52
C LEU A 55 3.45 0.20 -5.59
N VAL A 56 3.90 1.11 -4.74
CA VAL A 56 5.30 1.52 -4.66
C VAL A 56 6.07 0.65 -3.67
N CYS A 57 5.56 0.56 -2.44
CA CYS A 57 6.19 -0.22 -1.39
C CYS A 57 5.22 -0.57 -0.27
N VAL A 58 5.60 -1.57 0.51
CA VAL A 58 4.91 -1.93 1.74
C VAL A 58 5.95 -1.95 2.85
N SER A 59 5.62 -1.33 3.98
CA SER A 59 6.51 -1.26 5.14
C SER A 59 5.83 -1.84 6.37
N ARG A 60 6.58 -2.56 7.18
CA ARG A 60 6.12 -3.01 8.49
C ARG A 60 6.30 -1.86 9.48
N CYS A 61 5.30 -1.63 10.32
CA CYS A 61 5.30 -0.56 11.30
C CYS A 61 5.24 -1.12 12.72
N ASN A 62 5.63 -0.30 13.70
CA ASN A 62 5.45 -0.63 15.11
C ASN A 62 4.02 -0.28 15.56
N GLU A 63 3.74 -0.40 16.86
CA GLU A 63 2.43 -0.10 17.44
C GLU A 63 2.01 1.37 17.30
N TYR A 64 2.97 2.26 17.06
CA TYR A 64 2.74 3.70 16.86
C TYR A 64 2.67 4.09 15.39
N TRP A 65 2.68 3.11 14.49
CA TRP A 65 2.66 3.29 13.03
C TRP A 65 3.93 3.94 12.47
N ASP A 66 5.02 3.86 13.19
CA ASP A 66 6.33 4.26 12.66
C ASP A 66 6.91 3.12 11.84
N GLU A 67 7.47 3.46 10.68
CA GLU A 67 8.08 2.47 9.80
C GLU A 67 9.29 1.82 10.48
N VAL A 68 9.32 0.49 10.46
CA VAL A 68 10.43 -0.31 11.00
C VAL A 68 11.25 -0.92 9.87
N GLU A 69 10.60 -1.48 8.86
CA GLU A 69 11.26 -2.18 7.77
C GLU A 69 10.40 -2.18 6.51
N GLN A 70 11.01 -1.89 5.37
CA GLN A 70 10.36 -2.05 4.08
C GLN A 70 10.43 -3.52 3.66
N ILE A 71 9.27 -4.12 3.38
CA ILE A 71 9.17 -5.54 3.04
C ILE A 71 8.86 -5.79 1.57
N TYR A 72 8.51 -4.72 0.86
CA TYR A 72 8.18 -4.84 -0.57
C TYR A 72 8.64 -3.62 -1.34
#